data_d2c9c7e1ff4d309f5d00fa3a7d5ce55a
#
_entry.id   d2c9c7e1ff4d309f5d00fa3a7d5ce55a
#
_cell.length_a   1.000
_cell.length_b   1.000
_cell.length_c   1.000
_cell.angle_alpha   90.00
_cell.angle_beta   90.00
_cell.angle_gamma   90.00
#
_symmetry.space_group_name_H-M   'P 1'
#
loop_
_entity.id
_entity.type
_entity.pdbx_description
1 polymer ?
#
loop_
_entity_poly.entity_id
_entity_poly.type
_entity_poly.pdbx_seq_one_letter_code
_entity_poly.pdbx_strand_id
1 'polypeptide(L)'
;MRKGFGIGLTVLGGFLVTLAILAQFWAPGRLMKTPLDTDSLTLLDGTAQLSDGTGGTNEFPIKAFSVTRADSDRSDSDVIVFQNSSCLVKDEGGIDECVSASDPQERLLSASTDNFATDRRTAEAVDDPKYLPPSAEDKEGLINKWPFEAEKKTYKYWDGFAGEAVDASYDRTEDVDGLETYVYKIEVADAPIEVTDGVQGTYSTDREIWIDPTTGAIVNQFEHQERIDDEGNPFLILDYGFTDDQIAGNADDAKSNSSALNLISSTVPLIGFIVGIPALLIGLALQLMRRRSAAA
;
A
#
# COMPACT_ATOMS: atom_id res chain seq x y z
N MET A 1 -9.94 19.47 -51.54
CA MET A 1 -9.05 19.13 -50.42
C MET A 1 -9.28 19.99 -49.15
N ARG A 2 -9.47 21.31 -49.21
CA ARG A 2 -9.72 22.18 -48.04
C ARG A 2 -11.03 21.91 -47.27
N LYS A 3 -12.07 21.28 -47.90
CA LYS A 3 -13.37 21.00 -47.25
C LYS A 3 -13.25 19.92 -46.12
N GLY A 4 -12.49 18.88 -46.38
CA GLY A 4 -12.32 17.79 -45.41
C GLY A 4 -11.41 18.16 -44.22
N PHE A 5 -10.45 19.07 -44.45
CA PHE A 5 -9.44 19.41 -43.47
C PHE A 5 -10.02 20.15 -42.23
N GLY A 6 -10.88 21.15 -42.43
CA GLY A 6 -11.52 21.88 -41.33
C GLY A 6 -12.47 20.99 -40.51
N ILE A 7 -13.22 20.10 -41.17
CA ILE A 7 -14.09 19.13 -40.49
C ILE A 7 -13.24 18.10 -39.74
N GLY A 8 -12.19 17.58 -40.40
CA GLY A 8 -11.27 16.64 -39.76
C GLY A 8 -10.62 17.18 -38.48
N LEU A 9 -10.13 18.44 -38.54
CA LEU A 9 -9.56 19.09 -37.33
C LEU A 9 -10.59 19.30 -36.22
N THR A 10 -11.83 19.68 -36.55
CA THR A 10 -12.89 19.84 -35.53
C THR A 10 -13.24 18.52 -34.87
N VAL A 11 -13.37 17.44 -35.65
CA VAL A 11 -13.66 16.09 -35.11
C VAL A 11 -12.50 15.58 -34.25
N LEU A 12 -11.27 15.69 -34.76
CA LEU A 12 -10.08 15.26 -34.01
C LEU A 12 -9.91 16.09 -32.75
N GLY A 13 -10.00 17.40 -32.81
CA GLY A 13 -9.89 18.28 -31.65
C GLY A 13 -10.99 18.02 -30.63
N GLY A 14 -12.24 17.84 -31.07
CA GLY A 14 -13.35 17.48 -30.19
C GLY A 14 -13.14 16.13 -29.51
N PHE A 15 -12.68 15.12 -30.23
CA PHE A 15 -12.34 13.81 -29.68
C PHE A 15 -11.24 13.89 -28.61
N LEU A 16 -10.13 14.58 -28.91
CA LEU A 16 -9.01 14.74 -27.99
C LEU A 16 -9.40 15.49 -26.71
N VAL A 17 -10.20 16.57 -26.84
CA VAL A 17 -10.68 17.32 -25.66
C VAL A 17 -11.63 16.46 -24.83
N THR A 18 -12.54 15.71 -25.46
CA THR A 18 -13.44 14.81 -24.73
C THR A 18 -12.66 13.72 -24.00
N LEU A 19 -11.67 13.10 -24.66
CA LEU A 19 -10.80 12.10 -24.04
C LEU A 19 -10.03 12.69 -22.85
N ALA A 20 -9.49 13.91 -23.00
CA ALA A 20 -8.79 14.61 -21.93
C ALA A 20 -9.70 14.87 -20.71
N ILE A 21 -10.93 15.31 -20.94
CA ILE A 21 -11.91 15.55 -19.88
C ILE A 21 -12.25 14.23 -19.15
N LEU A 22 -12.48 13.15 -19.88
CA LEU A 22 -12.75 11.84 -19.30
C LEU A 22 -11.55 11.33 -18.49
N ALA A 23 -10.34 11.45 -19.02
CA ALA A 23 -9.12 11.04 -18.35
C ALA A 23 -8.83 11.87 -17.08
N GLN A 24 -9.12 13.18 -17.12
CA GLN A 24 -8.88 14.09 -15.98
C GLN A 24 -9.90 13.94 -14.85
N PHE A 25 -11.18 13.80 -15.17
CA PHE A 25 -12.26 13.93 -14.18
C PHE A 25 -12.99 12.63 -13.87
N TRP A 26 -12.98 11.66 -14.77
CA TRP A 26 -13.71 10.40 -14.57
C TRP A 26 -12.78 9.21 -14.29
N ALA A 27 -11.65 9.11 -15.00
CA ALA A 27 -10.77 7.95 -14.88
C ALA A 27 -10.14 7.78 -13.48
N PRO A 28 -9.65 8.85 -12.78
CA PRO A 28 -9.06 8.68 -11.44
C PRO A 28 -10.02 8.02 -10.45
N GLY A 29 -11.28 8.43 -10.42
CA GLY A 29 -12.30 7.85 -9.55
C GLY A 29 -12.64 6.38 -9.82
N ARG A 30 -12.18 5.83 -10.96
CA ARG A 30 -12.40 4.43 -11.33
C ARG A 30 -11.14 3.58 -11.24
N LEU A 31 -9.98 4.16 -11.54
CA LEU A 31 -8.71 3.45 -11.65
C LEU A 31 -7.89 3.51 -10.37
N MET A 32 -7.98 4.59 -9.60
CA MET A 32 -7.30 4.72 -8.31
C MET A 32 -8.13 4.04 -7.22
N LYS A 33 -8.22 2.72 -7.30
CA LYS A 33 -8.88 1.84 -6.33
C LYS A 33 -8.11 0.53 -6.23
N THR A 34 -7.91 0.05 -5.02
CA THR A 34 -7.28 -1.26 -4.79
C THR A 34 -8.06 -2.36 -5.50
N PRO A 35 -7.40 -3.21 -6.33
CA PRO A 35 -8.05 -4.28 -7.07
C PRO A 35 -8.73 -5.30 -6.15
N LEU A 36 -9.89 -5.83 -6.55
CA LEU A 36 -10.65 -6.81 -5.76
C LEU A 36 -10.09 -8.23 -5.85
N ASP A 37 -9.12 -8.46 -6.71
CA ASP A 37 -8.40 -9.71 -6.90
C ASP A 37 -6.98 -9.68 -6.31
N THR A 38 -6.74 -8.78 -5.36
CA THR A 38 -5.44 -8.67 -4.67
C THR A 38 -5.14 -9.98 -3.94
N ASP A 39 -4.00 -10.57 -4.26
CA ASP A 39 -3.39 -11.72 -3.58
C ASP A 39 -1.88 -11.47 -3.52
N SER A 40 -1.32 -11.30 -2.33
CA SER A 40 0.08 -10.96 -2.14
C SER A 40 0.71 -11.83 -1.07
N LEU A 41 1.93 -12.28 -1.35
CA LEU A 41 2.86 -12.86 -0.39
C LEU A 41 3.94 -11.82 -0.11
N THR A 42 4.14 -11.50 1.16
CA THR A 42 5.22 -10.62 1.63
C THR A 42 6.22 -11.44 2.43
N LEU A 43 7.49 -11.33 2.06
CA LEU A 43 8.60 -12.04 2.66
C LEU A 43 9.48 -11.05 3.42
N LEU A 44 9.74 -11.38 4.69
CA LEU A 44 10.64 -10.61 5.54
C LEU A 44 11.70 -11.55 6.12
N ASP A 45 12.88 -11.02 6.38
CA ASP A 45 13.95 -11.70 7.10
C ASP A 45 14.63 -10.78 8.10
N GLY A 46 15.44 -11.35 8.96
CA GLY A 46 16.16 -10.60 9.97
C GLY A 46 16.66 -11.47 11.10
N THR A 47 16.75 -10.90 12.30
CA THR A 47 17.20 -11.58 13.52
C THR A 47 16.18 -11.43 14.65
N ALA A 48 16.12 -12.42 15.51
CA ALA A 48 15.37 -12.40 16.75
C ALA A 48 16.29 -12.73 17.92
N GLN A 49 16.06 -12.05 19.04
CA GLN A 49 16.61 -12.42 20.34
C GLN A 49 15.45 -12.83 21.24
N LEU A 50 15.39 -14.09 21.62
CA LEU A 50 14.34 -14.64 22.49
C LEU A 50 14.90 -14.93 23.88
N SER A 51 14.12 -14.58 24.90
CA SER A 51 14.47 -14.88 26.31
C SER A 51 14.89 -16.34 26.51
N ASP A 52 15.97 -16.54 27.23
CA ASP A 52 16.46 -17.87 27.64
C ASP A 52 15.86 -18.35 29.00
N GLY A 53 14.97 -17.51 29.57
CA GLY A 53 14.34 -17.78 30.88
C GLY A 53 15.28 -17.59 32.10
N THR A 54 16.50 -17.09 31.88
CA THR A 54 17.48 -16.81 32.96
C THR A 54 17.88 -15.35 33.05
N GLY A 55 17.17 -14.47 32.30
CA GLY A 55 17.45 -13.05 32.17
C GLY A 55 18.38 -12.69 31.01
N GLY A 56 18.79 -13.67 30.18
CA GLY A 56 19.51 -13.49 28.93
C GLY A 56 18.62 -13.76 27.72
N THR A 57 19.22 -13.60 26.51
CA THR A 57 18.56 -13.90 25.24
C THR A 57 19.42 -14.81 24.37
N ASN A 58 18.76 -15.60 23.52
CA ASN A 58 19.39 -16.34 22.41
C ASN A 58 19.05 -15.67 21.11
N GLU A 59 20.07 -15.34 20.31
CA GLU A 59 19.92 -14.73 19.00
C GLU A 59 19.95 -15.80 17.91
N PHE A 60 19.06 -15.65 16.91
CA PHE A 60 18.97 -16.53 15.74
C PHE A 60 18.34 -15.79 14.54
N PRO A 61 18.61 -16.25 13.30
CA PRO A 61 17.96 -15.71 12.12
C PRO A 61 16.49 -16.11 12.06
N ILE A 62 15.67 -15.22 11.48
CA ILE A 62 14.24 -15.42 11.31
C ILE A 62 13.80 -15.15 9.89
N LYS A 63 12.65 -15.74 9.53
CA LYS A 63 11.84 -15.34 8.38
C LYS A 63 10.40 -15.12 8.81
N ALA A 64 9.76 -14.15 8.16
CA ALA A 64 8.33 -13.97 8.31
C ALA A 64 7.65 -14.04 6.93
N PHE A 65 6.47 -14.65 6.93
CA PHE A 65 5.61 -14.82 5.78
C PHE A 65 4.27 -14.18 6.06
N SER A 66 3.82 -13.29 5.20
CA SER A 66 2.49 -12.68 5.32
C SER A 66 1.75 -12.83 3.99
N VAL A 67 0.63 -13.52 4.02
CA VAL A 67 -0.26 -13.69 2.88
C VAL A 67 -1.50 -12.85 3.09
N THR A 68 -1.73 -11.88 2.20
CA THR A 68 -2.91 -11.01 2.24
C THR A 68 -3.75 -11.23 0.99
N ARG A 69 -5.00 -11.65 1.17
CA ARG A 69 -5.95 -11.94 0.09
C ARG A 69 -7.20 -11.09 0.22
N ALA A 70 -7.64 -10.54 -0.91
CA ALA A 70 -8.94 -9.90 -0.98
C ALA A 70 -10.07 -10.94 -1.00
N ASP A 71 -11.09 -10.71 -0.18
CA ASP A 71 -12.37 -11.43 -0.23
C ASP A 71 -13.32 -10.65 -1.14
N SER A 72 -13.32 -10.98 -2.44
CA SER A 72 -14.14 -10.29 -3.44
C SER A 72 -15.63 -10.44 -3.21
N ASP A 73 -16.08 -11.52 -2.55
CA ASP A 73 -17.49 -11.79 -2.29
C ASP A 73 -18.06 -10.89 -1.18
N ARG A 74 -17.20 -10.46 -0.26
CA ARG A 74 -17.54 -9.52 0.81
C ARG A 74 -17.21 -8.06 0.48
N SER A 75 -16.47 -7.83 -0.58
CA SER A 75 -16.06 -6.50 -1.05
C SER A 75 -17.10 -5.87 -1.97
N ASP A 76 -17.02 -4.56 -2.19
CA ASP A 76 -17.86 -3.87 -3.18
C ASP A 76 -17.10 -2.79 -3.97
N SER A 77 -17.83 -1.83 -4.55
CA SER A 77 -17.22 -0.78 -5.37
C SER A 77 -16.29 0.14 -4.60
N ASP A 78 -16.46 0.29 -3.29
CA ASP A 78 -15.79 1.29 -2.47
C ASP A 78 -14.98 0.68 -1.32
N VAL A 79 -15.37 -0.49 -0.83
CA VAL A 79 -14.72 -1.19 0.29
C VAL A 79 -14.15 -2.52 -0.17
N ILE A 80 -12.93 -2.82 0.26
CA ILE A 80 -12.29 -4.12 0.07
C ILE A 80 -12.08 -4.80 1.43
N VAL A 81 -12.42 -6.07 1.49
CA VAL A 81 -12.21 -6.93 2.66
C VAL A 81 -10.98 -7.79 2.41
N PHE A 82 -10.13 -7.90 3.42
CA PHE A 82 -8.92 -8.70 3.38
C PHE A 82 -8.95 -9.80 4.43
N GLN A 83 -8.37 -10.93 4.06
CA GLN A 83 -7.93 -11.97 4.97
C GLN A 83 -6.41 -11.99 4.94
N ASN A 84 -5.79 -11.84 6.10
CA ASN A 84 -4.35 -11.93 6.27
C ASN A 84 -4.01 -13.16 7.10
N SER A 85 -2.92 -13.83 6.73
CA SER A 85 -2.31 -14.90 7.52
C SER A 85 -0.82 -14.64 7.56
N SER A 86 -0.25 -14.58 8.75
CA SER A 86 1.18 -14.37 8.94
C SER A 86 1.77 -15.40 9.88
N CYS A 87 3.04 -15.69 9.69
CA CYS A 87 3.83 -16.44 10.65
C CYS A 87 5.27 -15.95 10.70
N LEU A 88 5.88 -16.11 11.87
CA LEU A 88 7.29 -15.87 12.14
C LEU A 88 7.94 -17.19 12.49
N VAL A 89 9.07 -17.49 11.86
CA VAL A 89 9.79 -18.76 12.04
C VAL A 89 11.28 -18.52 12.24
N LYS A 90 11.96 -19.44 12.96
CA LYS A 90 13.42 -19.52 12.97
C LYS A 90 13.89 -20.00 11.60
N ASP A 91 14.81 -19.26 10.97
CA ASP A 91 15.39 -19.66 9.67
C ASP A 91 16.54 -20.66 9.86
N GLU A 92 16.21 -21.82 10.36
CA GLU A 92 17.14 -22.93 10.48
C GLU A 92 17.01 -23.87 9.29
N GLY A 93 18.05 -23.90 8.44
CA GLY A 93 18.12 -24.81 7.30
C GLY A 93 17.44 -24.33 6.01
N GLY A 94 17.17 -23.02 5.87
CA GLY A 94 16.59 -22.41 4.68
C GLY A 94 15.12 -22.77 4.51
N ILE A 95 14.24 -22.03 5.17
CA ILE A 95 12.79 -22.22 5.11
C ILE A 95 12.21 -21.34 4.00
N ASP A 96 11.40 -21.92 3.12
CA ASP A 96 10.75 -21.21 1.99
C ASP A 96 9.25 -20.98 2.22
N GLU A 97 8.68 -21.57 3.30
CA GLU A 97 7.27 -21.44 3.66
C GLU A 97 7.04 -21.54 5.17
N CYS A 98 5.87 -21.14 5.62
CA CYS A 98 5.46 -21.23 7.02
C CYS A 98 5.38 -22.68 7.48
N VAL A 99 5.91 -22.99 8.67
CA VAL A 99 5.85 -24.31 9.27
C VAL A 99 4.62 -24.46 10.18
N SER A 100 4.19 -25.70 10.42
CA SER A 100 3.05 -25.97 11.29
C SER A 100 3.45 -25.92 12.78
N ALA A 101 2.47 -25.74 13.67
CA ALA A 101 2.67 -25.80 15.12
C ALA A 101 3.20 -27.16 15.63
N SER A 102 3.14 -28.20 14.81
CA SER A 102 3.68 -29.52 15.09
C SER A 102 5.05 -29.77 14.44
N ASP A 103 5.75 -28.70 14.03
CA ASP A 103 7.08 -28.82 13.45
C ASP A 103 8.06 -29.49 14.42
N PRO A 104 8.72 -30.61 14.02
CA PRO A 104 9.59 -31.36 14.95
C PRO A 104 10.82 -30.59 15.43
N GLN A 105 11.18 -29.48 14.75
CA GLN A 105 12.31 -28.63 15.08
C GLN A 105 11.87 -27.38 15.87
N GLU A 106 10.57 -27.23 16.19
CA GLU A 106 10.02 -26.13 16.98
C GLU A 106 10.41 -24.74 16.42
N ARG A 107 10.38 -24.61 15.07
CA ARG A 107 10.80 -23.38 14.40
C ARG A 107 9.70 -22.32 14.36
N LEU A 108 8.43 -22.68 14.55
CA LEU A 108 7.34 -21.70 14.61
C LEU A 108 7.43 -20.86 15.87
N LEU A 109 7.61 -19.54 15.72
CA LEU A 109 7.62 -18.59 16.84
C LEU A 109 6.22 -18.00 17.06
N SER A 110 5.54 -17.61 15.98
CA SER A 110 4.16 -17.13 16.05
C SER A 110 3.43 -17.36 14.75
N ALA A 111 2.11 -17.47 14.82
CA ALA A 111 1.23 -17.47 13.66
C ALA A 111 -0.07 -16.75 14.02
N SER A 112 -0.59 -15.96 13.09
CA SER A 112 -1.84 -15.23 13.27
C SER A 112 -2.66 -15.22 11.99
N THR A 113 -3.97 -15.00 12.17
CA THR A 113 -4.89 -14.68 11.09
C THR A 113 -5.69 -13.44 11.46
N ASP A 114 -5.94 -12.60 10.50
CA ASP A 114 -6.65 -11.34 10.70
C ASP A 114 -7.63 -11.08 9.55
N ASN A 115 -8.76 -10.44 9.87
CA ASN A 115 -9.73 -9.97 8.88
C ASN A 115 -9.93 -8.49 9.09
N PHE A 116 -9.76 -7.70 8.03
CA PHE A 116 -9.98 -6.28 8.07
C PHE A 116 -10.55 -5.78 6.75
N ALA A 117 -11.17 -4.61 6.78
CA ALA A 117 -11.70 -3.97 5.59
C ALA A 117 -11.15 -2.54 5.48
N THR A 118 -10.93 -2.07 4.25
CA THR A 118 -10.46 -0.72 3.99
C THR A 118 -11.24 -0.07 2.84
N ASP A 119 -11.34 1.25 2.85
CA ASP A 119 -11.73 2.01 1.66
C ASP A 119 -10.71 1.77 0.54
N ARG A 120 -11.20 1.46 -0.65
CA ARG A 120 -10.33 1.06 -1.77
C ARG A 120 -9.45 2.18 -2.30
N ARG A 121 -9.75 3.44 -2.01
CA ARG A 121 -9.00 4.61 -2.48
C ARG A 121 -8.15 5.24 -1.38
N THR A 122 -8.75 5.48 -0.21
CA THR A 122 -8.09 6.14 0.91
C THR A 122 -7.27 5.18 1.75
N ALA A 123 -7.50 3.87 1.61
CA ALA A 123 -6.92 2.80 2.43
C ALA A 123 -7.23 2.90 3.94
N GLU A 124 -8.11 3.83 4.34
CA GLU A 124 -8.59 3.93 5.71
C GLU A 124 -9.41 2.69 6.10
N ALA A 125 -9.24 2.26 7.34
CA ALA A 125 -9.99 1.16 7.91
C ALA A 125 -11.51 1.42 7.85
N VAL A 126 -12.27 0.36 7.58
CA VAL A 126 -13.74 0.37 7.58
C VAL A 126 -14.21 -0.67 8.58
N ASP A 127 -14.61 -0.21 9.75
CA ASP A 127 -15.22 -1.05 10.78
C ASP A 127 -16.74 -1.03 10.63
N ASP A 128 -17.25 -1.97 9.82
CA ASP A 128 -18.70 -2.11 9.56
C ASP A 128 -19.07 -3.61 9.55
N PRO A 129 -20.06 -4.03 10.37
CA PRO A 129 -20.54 -5.40 10.41
C PRO A 129 -21.06 -5.96 9.07
N LYS A 130 -21.29 -5.09 8.09
CA LYS A 130 -21.59 -5.50 6.71
C LYS A 130 -20.44 -6.27 6.08
N TYR A 131 -19.19 -5.90 6.39
CA TYR A 131 -17.99 -6.43 5.77
C TYR A 131 -17.24 -7.41 6.67
N LEU A 132 -17.25 -7.16 7.97
CA LEU A 132 -16.41 -7.88 8.93
C LEU A 132 -17.25 -8.83 9.81
N PRO A 133 -16.69 -10.00 10.18
CA PRO A 133 -17.33 -10.87 11.17
C PRO A 133 -17.28 -10.22 12.58
N PRO A 134 -18.18 -10.59 13.50
CA PRO A 134 -18.19 -10.05 14.86
C PRO A 134 -16.94 -10.35 15.69
N SER A 135 -16.08 -11.25 15.21
CA SER A 135 -14.80 -11.58 15.83
C SER A 135 -13.62 -10.79 15.29
N ALA A 136 -13.84 -9.94 14.28
CA ALA A 136 -12.79 -9.04 13.80
C ALA A 136 -12.53 -7.96 14.84
N GLU A 137 -11.28 -7.58 14.96
CA GLU A 137 -10.88 -6.47 15.81
C GLU A 137 -11.23 -5.14 15.14
N ASP A 138 -11.78 -4.20 15.91
CA ASP A 138 -12.06 -2.85 15.46
C ASP A 138 -10.74 -2.13 15.19
N LYS A 139 -10.55 -1.59 13.96
CA LYS A 139 -9.32 -0.95 13.54
C LYS A 139 -9.58 0.47 13.04
N GLU A 140 -8.61 1.34 13.23
CA GLU A 140 -8.63 2.72 12.76
C GLU A 140 -7.39 3.06 11.92
N GLY A 141 -7.50 4.06 11.05
CA GLY A 141 -6.40 4.55 10.23
C GLY A 141 -6.02 3.59 9.09
N LEU A 142 -4.79 3.70 8.62
CA LEU A 142 -4.24 2.84 7.57
C LEU A 142 -3.83 1.48 8.17
N ILE A 143 -3.92 0.41 7.37
CA ILE A 143 -3.55 -0.94 7.85
C ILE A 143 -2.42 -1.53 6.99
N ASN A 144 -2.63 -1.69 5.69
CA ASN A 144 -1.73 -2.46 4.82
C ASN A 144 -1.25 -1.69 3.59
N LYS A 145 -1.61 -0.42 3.46
CA LYS A 145 -1.14 0.47 2.40
C LYS A 145 -1.47 1.93 2.74
N TRP A 146 -0.91 2.87 1.96
CA TRP A 146 -1.27 4.29 1.98
C TRP A 146 -2.37 4.61 0.97
N PRO A 147 -3.01 5.80 1.05
CA PRO A 147 -3.96 6.25 0.04
C PRO A 147 -3.28 6.40 -1.33
N PHE A 148 -4.06 6.30 -2.39
CA PHE A 148 -3.61 6.79 -3.69
C PHE A 148 -3.30 8.29 -3.59
N GLU A 149 -2.25 8.75 -4.29
CA GLU A 149 -1.77 10.14 -4.24
C GLU A 149 -1.41 10.57 -2.80
N ALA A 150 -0.62 9.71 -2.11
CA ALA A 150 -0.19 9.95 -0.74
C ALA A 150 0.55 11.29 -0.58
N GLU A 151 0.24 12.01 0.49
CA GLU A 151 0.79 13.33 0.77
C GLU A 151 1.88 13.26 1.85
N LYS A 152 2.82 14.19 1.84
CA LYS A 152 3.88 14.35 2.85
C LYS A 152 3.32 14.91 4.16
N LYS A 153 2.53 14.11 4.88
CA LYS A 153 1.88 14.45 6.15
C LYS A 153 1.88 13.25 7.09
N THR A 154 1.52 13.44 8.33
CA THR A 154 1.25 12.35 9.27
C THR A 154 -0.08 11.68 8.93
N TYR A 155 -0.08 10.35 8.94
CA TYR A 155 -1.26 9.49 8.85
C TYR A 155 -1.43 8.72 10.15
N LYS A 156 -2.66 8.30 10.46
CA LYS A 156 -2.89 7.28 11.48
C LYS A 156 -2.67 5.90 10.85
N TYR A 157 -1.92 5.04 11.52
CA TYR A 157 -1.59 3.69 11.07
C TYR A 157 -1.88 2.71 12.20
N TRP A 158 -2.58 1.62 11.90
CA TRP A 158 -2.93 0.61 12.87
C TRP A 158 -1.70 -0.18 13.32
N ASP A 159 -1.41 -0.17 14.61
CA ASP A 159 -0.43 -1.04 15.22
C ASP A 159 -1.12 -2.16 16.01
N GLY A 160 -1.01 -3.40 15.52
CA GLY A 160 -1.72 -4.53 16.09
C GLY A 160 -1.19 -5.00 17.45
N PHE A 161 0.03 -4.61 17.86
CA PHE A 161 0.55 -4.91 19.20
C PHE A 161 0.16 -3.84 20.20
N ALA A 162 0.19 -2.58 19.82
CA ALA A 162 -0.33 -1.50 20.66
C ALA A 162 -1.87 -1.54 20.75
N GLY A 163 -2.56 -2.16 19.77
CA GLY A 163 -4.02 -2.24 19.71
C GLY A 163 -4.68 -0.87 19.46
N GLU A 164 -3.97 0.05 18.81
CA GLU A 164 -4.44 1.39 18.51
C GLU A 164 -3.81 1.96 17.23
N ALA A 165 -4.42 3.02 16.69
CA ALA A 165 -3.87 3.75 15.56
C ALA A 165 -2.86 4.80 16.01
N VAL A 166 -1.60 4.60 15.66
CA VAL A 166 -0.46 5.45 15.99
C VAL A 166 -0.09 6.40 14.85
N ASP A 167 0.76 7.38 15.10
CA ASP A 167 1.19 8.33 14.09
C ASP A 167 2.28 7.73 13.19
N ALA A 168 1.99 7.64 11.88
CA ALA A 168 2.97 7.41 10.84
C ALA A 168 3.37 8.78 10.25
N SER A 169 4.51 9.30 10.67
CA SER A 169 4.97 10.63 10.31
C SER A 169 5.85 10.59 9.07
N TYR A 170 5.56 11.46 8.07
CA TYR A 170 6.45 11.61 6.93
C TYR A 170 7.83 12.09 7.40
N ASP A 171 8.88 11.37 7.03
CA ASP A 171 10.26 11.67 7.37
C ASP A 171 11.02 12.26 6.18
N ARG A 172 11.11 11.51 5.08
CA ARG A 172 11.92 11.86 3.92
C ARG A 172 11.40 11.27 2.62
N THR A 173 11.99 11.73 1.51
CA THR A 173 11.87 11.10 0.20
C THR A 173 13.17 10.34 -0.07
N GLU A 174 13.06 9.11 -0.58
CA GLU A 174 14.20 8.25 -0.87
C GLU A 174 13.96 7.48 -2.18
N ASP A 175 15.02 7.19 -2.92
CA ASP A 175 14.96 6.36 -4.13
C ASP A 175 15.19 4.89 -3.77
N VAL A 176 14.25 4.03 -4.18
CA VAL A 176 14.36 2.56 -4.06
C VAL A 176 14.33 1.97 -5.47
N ASP A 177 15.45 1.45 -5.92
CA ASP A 177 15.61 0.85 -7.26
C ASP A 177 15.16 1.77 -8.42
N GLY A 178 15.31 3.09 -8.31
CA GLY A 178 14.87 4.06 -9.31
C GLY A 178 13.39 4.44 -9.21
N LEU A 179 12.72 4.11 -8.12
CA LEU A 179 11.39 4.59 -7.75
C LEU A 179 11.53 5.64 -6.64
N GLU A 180 11.02 6.86 -6.84
CA GLU A 180 10.88 7.83 -5.76
C GLU A 180 9.83 7.35 -4.76
N THR A 181 10.22 7.14 -3.51
CA THR A 181 9.34 6.71 -2.42
C THR A 181 9.23 7.77 -1.33
N TYR A 182 8.13 7.76 -0.58
CA TYR A 182 8.00 8.50 0.67
C TYR A 182 8.24 7.55 1.83
N VAL A 183 9.07 7.98 2.78
CA VAL A 183 9.39 7.21 3.99
C VAL A 183 8.59 7.78 5.15
N TYR A 184 7.89 6.87 5.85
CA TYR A 184 7.15 7.19 7.07
C TYR A 184 7.77 6.46 8.25
N LYS A 185 7.87 7.19 9.37
CA LYS A 185 8.31 6.64 10.65
C LYS A 185 7.11 6.43 11.57
N ILE A 186 7.15 5.28 12.25
CA ILE A 186 6.18 4.90 13.27
C ILE A 186 6.97 4.54 14.51
N GLU A 187 6.70 5.23 15.59
CA GLU A 187 7.34 5.00 16.89
C GLU A 187 6.25 4.71 17.93
N VAL A 188 6.40 3.59 18.65
CA VAL A 188 5.60 3.26 19.82
C VAL A 188 6.57 3.04 20.98
N ALA A 189 6.27 3.62 22.13
CA ALA A 189 7.10 3.48 23.32
C ALA A 189 6.26 2.92 24.49
N ASP A 190 6.73 1.83 25.06
CA ASP A 190 6.25 1.22 26.30
C ASP A 190 4.74 0.96 26.34
N ALA A 191 4.12 0.61 25.18
CA ALA A 191 2.71 0.23 25.16
C ALA A 191 2.48 -1.03 26.01
N PRO A 192 1.50 -1.05 26.93
CA PRO A 192 1.25 -2.21 27.78
C PRO A 192 0.68 -3.37 26.94
N ILE A 193 1.31 -4.52 27.02
CA ILE A 193 0.90 -5.74 26.33
C ILE A 193 1.00 -6.96 27.26
N GLU A 194 0.38 -8.05 26.82
CA GLU A 194 0.68 -9.39 27.33
C GLU A 194 1.77 -10.00 26.41
N VAL A 195 3.00 -10.14 26.93
CA VAL A 195 4.14 -10.61 26.13
C VAL A 195 4.08 -12.11 25.85
N THR A 196 3.48 -12.87 26.74
CA THR A 196 3.10 -14.28 26.59
C THR A 196 2.00 -14.60 27.61
N ASP A 197 1.34 -15.76 27.48
CA ASP A 197 0.19 -16.15 28.31
C ASP A 197 0.42 -15.87 29.80
N GLY A 198 -0.34 -14.91 30.36
CA GLY A 198 -0.31 -14.51 31.76
C GLY A 198 0.86 -13.63 32.19
N VAL A 199 1.76 -13.24 31.28
CA VAL A 199 2.90 -12.35 31.57
C VAL A 199 2.67 -10.99 30.94
N GLN A 200 2.51 -9.97 31.79
CA GLN A 200 2.39 -8.58 31.35
C GLN A 200 3.76 -8.01 31.02
N GLY A 201 3.78 -6.98 30.21
CA GLY A 201 5.00 -6.28 29.85
C GLY A 201 4.73 -5.08 28.97
N THR A 202 5.75 -4.63 28.24
CA THR A 202 5.69 -3.50 27.35
C THR A 202 6.15 -3.85 25.95
N TYR A 203 5.61 -3.13 24.98
CA TYR A 203 5.96 -3.18 23.56
C TYR A 203 6.46 -1.83 23.11
N SER A 204 7.61 -1.84 22.44
CA SER A 204 8.14 -0.66 21.75
C SER A 204 8.52 -1.03 20.32
N THR A 205 8.35 -0.10 19.38
CA THR A 205 8.80 -0.27 18.00
C THR A 205 9.30 1.03 17.39
N ASP A 206 10.32 0.91 16.55
CA ASP A 206 10.77 1.92 15.58
C ASP A 206 10.67 1.27 14.20
N ARG A 207 9.73 1.76 13.38
CA ARG A 207 9.43 1.22 12.07
C ARG A 207 9.55 2.27 10.99
N GLU A 208 10.24 1.95 9.92
CA GLU A 208 10.26 2.75 8.70
C GLU A 208 9.51 2.01 7.59
N ILE A 209 8.67 2.74 6.85
CA ILE A 209 7.89 2.21 5.72
C ILE A 209 8.09 3.11 4.52
N TRP A 210 8.59 2.54 3.41
CA TRP A 210 8.74 3.19 2.11
C TRP A 210 7.54 2.90 1.25
N ILE A 211 6.89 3.92 0.75
CA ILE A 211 5.71 3.76 -0.09
C ILE A 211 5.88 4.44 -1.46
N ASP A 212 5.25 3.89 -2.48
CA ASP A 212 5.00 4.60 -3.72
C ASP A 212 3.92 5.68 -3.52
N PRO A 213 4.25 6.98 -3.68
CA PRO A 213 3.27 8.04 -3.42
C PRO A 213 2.09 8.04 -4.38
N THR A 214 2.19 7.45 -5.57
CA THR A 214 1.12 7.41 -6.56
C THR A 214 0.06 6.38 -6.21
N THR A 215 0.47 5.17 -5.85
CA THR A 215 -0.45 4.06 -5.57
C THR A 215 -0.68 3.82 -4.08
N GLY A 216 0.19 4.30 -3.22
CA GLY A 216 0.21 4.02 -1.79
C GLY A 216 0.71 2.61 -1.44
N ALA A 217 1.26 1.87 -2.40
CA ALA A 217 1.81 0.54 -2.17
C ALA A 217 3.08 0.61 -1.32
N ILE A 218 3.21 -0.30 -0.36
CA ILE A 218 4.42 -0.45 0.44
C ILE A 218 5.49 -1.12 -0.43
N VAL A 219 6.64 -0.44 -0.58
CA VAL A 219 7.78 -0.90 -1.37
C VAL A 219 8.80 -1.59 -0.49
N ASN A 220 9.08 -1.03 0.68
CA ASN A 220 10.01 -1.57 1.66
C ASN A 220 9.51 -1.29 3.08
N GLN A 221 9.95 -2.11 4.02
CA GLN A 221 9.71 -1.93 5.45
C GLN A 221 10.91 -2.44 6.23
N PHE A 222 11.28 -1.72 7.28
CA PHE A 222 12.20 -2.18 8.32
C PHE A 222 11.57 -1.89 9.68
N GLU A 223 11.78 -2.79 10.64
CA GLU A 223 11.26 -2.66 12.00
C GLU A 223 12.26 -3.19 13.03
N HIS A 224 12.53 -2.37 14.03
CA HIS A 224 13.10 -2.78 15.31
C HIS A 224 11.98 -2.85 16.33
N GLN A 225 11.78 -3.99 16.96
CA GLN A 225 10.71 -4.25 17.91
C GLN A 225 11.26 -4.84 19.22
N GLU A 226 10.80 -4.30 20.34
CA GLU A 226 11.14 -4.81 21.67
C GLU A 226 9.88 -5.18 22.45
N ARG A 227 9.91 -6.34 23.10
CA ARG A 227 8.93 -6.77 24.11
C ARG A 227 9.67 -7.10 25.38
N ILE A 228 9.33 -6.38 26.44
CA ILE A 228 9.99 -6.45 27.74
C ILE A 228 8.96 -6.91 28.76
N ASP A 229 9.31 -7.88 29.62
CA ASP A 229 8.43 -8.35 30.68
C ASP A 229 8.28 -7.32 31.82
N ASP A 230 7.39 -7.56 32.78
CA ASP A 230 7.13 -6.68 33.92
C ASP A 230 8.28 -6.64 34.95
N GLU A 231 9.26 -7.53 34.82
CA GLU A 231 10.52 -7.51 35.61
C GLU A 231 11.60 -6.68 34.91
N GLY A 232 11.37 -6.22 33.67
CA GLY A 232 12.32 -5.45 32.86
C GLY A 232 13.30 -6.30 32.06
N ASN A 233 13.05 -7.63 31.93
CA ASN A 233 13.88 -8.49 31.09
C ASN A 233 13.39 -8.53 29.64
N PRO A 234 14.30 -8.58 28.66
CA PRO A 234 13.91 -8.80 27.27
C PRO A 234 13.20 -10.14 27.09
N PHE A 235 11.95 -10.10 26.60
CA PHE A 235 11.21 -11.29 26.22
C PHE A 235 11.48 -11.65 24.76
N LEU A 236 11.37 -10.67 23.86
CA LEU A 236 11.61 -10.81 22.43
C LEU A 236 12.09 -9.49 21.85
N ILE A 237 13.21 -9.52 21.13
CA ILE A 237 13.69 -8.39 20.34
C ILE A 237 13.75 -8.86 18.88
N LEU A 238 13.24 -8.06 17.96
CA LEU A 238 13.22 -8.33 16.52
C LEU A 238 13.84 -7.19 15.75
N ASP A 239 14.74 -7.53 14.83
CA ASP A 239 15.26 -6.63 13.78
C ASP A 239 14.99 -7.30 12.44
N TYR A 240 14.01 -6.79 11.68
CA TYR A 240 13.59 -7.44 10.45
C TYR A 240 13.02 -6.46 9.43
N GLY A 241 13.09 -6.84 8.18
CA GLY A 241 12.58 -6.05 7.07
C GLY A 241 12.20 -6.90 5.87
N PHE A 242 11.77 -6.26 4.80
CA PHE A 242 11.52 -6.96 3.55
C PHE A 242 12.82 -7.53 2.99
N THR A 243 12.76 -8.74 2.42
CA THR A 243 13.89 -9.33 1.71
C THR A 243 14.27 -8.49 0.47
N ASP A 244 15.54 -8.55 0.03
CA ASP A 244 15.99 -7.82 -1.16
C ASP A 244 15.14 -8.14 -2.40
N ASP A 245 14.78 -9.41 -2.60
CA ASP A 245 13.93 -9.85 -3.70
C ASP A 245 12.50 -9.27 -3.58
N GLN A 246 11.97 -9.16 -2.37
CA GLN A 246 10.66 -8.55 -2.11
C GLN A 246 10.69 -7.05 -2.44
N ILE A 247 11.72 -6.34 -2.03
CA ILE A 247 11.91 -4.91 -2.31
C ILE A 247 11.98 -4.66 -3.82
N ALA A 248 12.82 -5.42 -4.52
CA ALA A 248 12.98 -5.30 -5.97
C ALA A 248 11.65 -5.57 -6.71
N GLY A 249 10.95 -6.64 -6.34
CA GLY A 249 9.64 -6.98 -6.91
C GLY A 249 8.59 -5.89 -6.67
N ASN A 250 8.48 -5.40 -5.44
CA ASN A 250 7.56 -4.33 -5.08
C ASN A 250 7.87 -3.01 -5.84
N ALA A 251 9.15 -2.67 -5.98
CA ALA A 251 9.57 -1.47 -6.70
C ALA A 251 9.21 -1.57 -8.19
N ASP A 252 9.38 -2.71 -8.82
CA ASP A 252 9.03 -2.93 -10.24
C ASP A 252 7.52 -2.90 -10.47
N ASP A 253 6.74 -3.51 -9.60
CA ASP A 253 5.27 -3.46 -9.63
C ASP A 253 4.76 -2.03 -9.42
N ALA A 254 5.32 -1.31 -8.44
CA ALA A 254 4.97 0.07 -8.18
C ALA A 254 5.29 0.99 -9.36
N LYS A 255 6.47 0.88 -9.99
CA LYS A 255 6.83 1.63 -11.20
C LYS A 255 5.85 1.37 -12.35
N SER A 256 5.51 0.11 -12.58
CA SER A 256 4.57 -0.28 -13.63
C SER A 256 3.19 0.35 -13.41
N ASN A 257 2.65 0.19 -12.20
CA ASN A 257 1.34 0.69 -11.83
C ASN A 257 1.28 2.23 -11.83
N SER A 258 2.29 2.89 -11.26
CA SER A 258 2.38 4.36 -11.22
C SER A 258 2.54 4.96 -12.61
N SER A 259 3.33 4.33 -13.48
CA SER A 259 3.49 4.76 -14.88
C SER A 259 2.17 4.68 -15.64
N ALA A 260 1.40 3.61 -15.47
CA ALA A 260 0.10 3.44 -16.10
C ALA A 260 -0.91 4.48 -15.60
N LEU A 261 -0.97 4.73 -14.30
CA LEU A 261 -1.83 5.75 -13.70
C LEU A 261 -1.44 7.16 -14.17
N ASN A 262 -0.16 7.51 -14.14
CA ASN A 262 0.35 8.80 -14.59
C ASN A 262 0.10 9.05 -16.08
N LEU A 263 0.20 8.01 -16.91
CA LEU A 263 -0.14 8.11 -18.32
C LEU A 263 -1.60 8.56 -18.49
N ILE A 264 -2.53 7.94 -17.77
CA ILE A 264 -3.96 8.19 -17.91
C ILE A 264 -4.37 9.49 -17.21
N SER A 265 -3.89 9.73 -15.98
CA SER A 265 -4.34 10.87 -15.18
C SER A 265 -3.65 12.20 -15.51
N SER A 266 -2.46 12.17 -16.12
CA SER A 266 -1.64 13.36 -16.35
C SER A 266 -1.29 13.55 -17.83
N THR A 267 -0.68 12.54 -18.47
CA THR A 267 -0.14 12.66 -19.83
C THR A 267 -1.25 12.78 -20.88
N VAL A 268 -2.27 11.93 -20.81
CA VAL A 268 -3.40 11.94 -21.74
C VAL A 268 -4.18 13.26 -21.66
N PRO A 269 -4.57 13.79 -20.48
CA PRO A 269 -5.19 15.10 -20.37
C PRO A 269 -4.33 16.22 -20.93
N LEU A 270 -3.05 16.27 -20.56
CA LEU A 270 -2.12 17.29 -21.01
C LEU A 270 -2.03 17.36 -22.53
N ILE A 271 -1.77 16.24 -23.19
CA ILE A 271 -1.69 16.16 -24.66
C ILE A 271 -3.05 16.50 -25.27
N GLY A 272 -4.13 15.96 -24.73
CA GLY A 272 -5.48 16.17 -25.22
C GLY A 272 -5.91 17.64 -25.20
N PHE A 273 -5.57 18.38 -24.15
CA PHE A 273 -5.85 19.82 -24.07
C PHE A 273 -4.91 20.65 -24.94
N ILE A 274 -3.58 20.38 -24.91
CA ILE A 274 -2.59 21.16 -25.69
C ILE A 274 -2.78 20.98 -27.19
N VAL A 275 -3.13 19.80 -27.65
CA VAL A 275 -3.32 19.52 -29.08
C VAL A 275 -4.80 19.69 -29.51
N GLY A 276 -5.72 19.17 -28.67
CA GLY A 276 -7.14 19.13 -29.01
C GLY A 276 -7.80 20.48 -29.04
N ILE A 277 -7.52 21.37 -28.07
CA ILE A 277 -8.14 22.72 -28.06
C ILE A 277 -7.73 23.56 -29.28
N PRO A 278 -6.43 23.70 -29.64
CA PRO A 278 -6.04 24.42 -30.86
C PRO A 278 -6.62 23.79 -32.14
N ALA A 279 -6.59 22.45 -32.25
CA ALA A 279 -7.16 21.77 -33.40
C ALA A 279 -8.66 22.05 -33.57
N LEU A 280 -9.41 22.02 -32.46
CA LEU A 280 -10.84 22.32 -32.44
C LEU A 280 -11.11 23.77 -32.86
N LEU A 281 -10.38 24.73 -32.27
CA LEU A 281 -10.54 26.16 -32.58
C LEU A 281 -10.19 26.49 -34.05
N ILE A 282 -9.07 25.95 -34.55
CA ILE A 282 -8.68 26.15 -35.98
C ILE A 282 -9.71 25.53 -36.90
N GLY A 283 -10.15 24.30 -36.61
CA GLY A 283 -11.17 23.61 -37.37
C GLY A 283 -12.49 24.41 -37.46
N LEU A 284 -12.95 24.93 -36.32
CA LEU A 284 -14.16 25.80 -36.27
C LEU A 284 -13.95 27.12 -37.02
N ALA A 285 -12.81 27.78 -36.83
CA ALA A 285 -12.50 29.04 -37.54
C ALA A 285 -12.50 28.86 -39.06
N LEU A 286 -11.89 27.78 -39.57
CA LEU A 286 -11.89 27.43 -40.98
C LEU A 286 -13.32 27.20 -41.54
N GLN A 287 -14.18 26.58 -40.75
CA GLN A 287 -15.58 26.35 -41.13
C GLN A 287 -16.39 27.66 -41.14
N LEU A 288 -16.20 28.54 -40.14
CA LEU A 288 -16.90 29.84 -40.05
C LEU A 288 -16.47 30.81 -41.16
N MET A 289 -15.17 30.94 -41.42
CA MET A 289 -14.66 31.78 -42.52
C MET A 289 -15.26 31.38 -43.86
N ARG A 290 -15.41 30.10 -44.10
CA ARG A 290 -15.99 29.58 -45.32
C ARG A 290 -17.49 29.85 -45.45
N ARG A 291 -18.27 29.77 -44.36
CA ARG A 291 -19.70 30.12 -44.38
C ARG A 291 -19.91 31.57 -44.77
N ARG A 292 -19.03 32.47 -44.27
CA ARG A 292 -19.06 33.90 -44.67
C ARG A 292 -18.74 34.12 -46.16
N SER A 293 -17.73 33.40 -46.70
CA SER A 293 -17.37 33.50 -48.12
C SER A 293 -18.39 32.87 -49.10
N ALA A 294 -19.31 32.05 -48.63
CA ALA A 294 -20.37 31.45 -49.42
C ALA A 294 -21.68 32.27 -49.40
N ALA A 295 -21.78 33.23 -48.46
CA ALA A 295 -22.91 34.13 -48.29
C ALA A 295 -22.67 35.56 -48.86
N ALA A 296 -21.42 35.84 -49.26
CA ALA A 296 -21.03 37.06 -50.04
C ALA A 296 -20.86 36.72 -51.51
#